data_69f71ab1064ba6290d7db9b24253578b
#
_entry.id   69f71ab1064ba6290d7db9b24253578b
#
_cell.length_a   1.000
_cell.length_b   1.000
_cell.length_c   1.000
_cell.angle_alpha   90.00
_cell.angle_beta   90.00
_cell.angle_gamma   90.00
#
_symmetry.space_group_name_H-M   'P 1'
#
loop_
_entity.id
_entity.type
_entity.pdbx_description
1 polymer ?
#
loop_
_entity_poly.entity_id
_entity_poly.type
_entity_poly.pdbx_seq_one_letter_code
_entity_poly.pdbx_strand_id
1 'polypeptide(L)'
;MSQQSDAVFQEWHDNQAIVEQMIPLIGSLYRHNNVVTTMFGRSLFNRSVIRILKDHRFVRKVEGTELSVTDTFPLVQAMTELNLGPAHVDVGKLGVAFKKQGGGDAVAFMREQLAEIVDGHDPQATGEPKDVVLYGFGRIGRILARVLIEKAGGGNLLRLRAIVVRGRGDIAKDLEKRASLLRRDSVHGPFDGTISVDAESRSLIANGNVIQVIYADSPSEIDYTAYGINNAVVVDNTGIWRDEKGLSQHLECKGVSKALLTAPGKGDVKNIVFGINHGDISNDDRIISAASCTTNAIVPVLKVLNDEYGIEHGHVETVHSYTNDQNLIDNYHKGDRRGRSAPLNMVLTETGAAKAVAKALPELGGKLTGNAIRVPTPNVSMAILNLSLDKEVDTESLNGYLRRMSIDSDYQKQIDYVDSPEVVSSDFVGNRHAGIVDAQATIAQGKHVVLYVWYDNEFGYSCQVIRILQHISNVSFLKLPHSAN
;
A
#
# COMPACT_ATOMS: atom_id res chain seq x y z
N MET A 1 20.32 2.14 -41.94
CA MET A 1 19.43 2.66 -40.91
C MET A 1 18.01 2.10 -41.02
N SER A 2 17.41 1.91 -42.18
CA SER A 2 16.05 1.37 -42.33
C SER A 2 15.89 -0.08 -41.83
N GLN A 3 16.74 -1.03 -42.24
CA GLN A 3 16.62 -2.44 -41.81
C GLN A 3 16.79 -2.64 -40.28
N GLN A 4 17.66 -1.90 -39.62
CA GLN A 4 17.84 -1.96 -38.18
C GLN A 4 16.63 -1.34 -37.45
N SER A 5 16.05 -0.27 -37.99
CA SER A 5 14.82 0.35 -37.49
C SER A 5 13.64 -0.60 -37.58
N ASP A 6 13.50 -1.30 -38.70
CA ASP A 6 12.41 -2.23 -38.95
C ASP A 6 12.51 -3.47 -38.03
N ALA A 7 13.73 -3.97 -37.78
CA ALA A 7 13.95 -5.09 -36.87
C ALA A 7 13.58 -4.74 -35.41
N VAL A 8 13.96 -3.56 -34.92
CA VAL A 8 13.61 -3.10 -33.57
C VAL A 8 12.10 -2.89 -33.43
N PHE A 9 11.45 -2.40 -34.50
CA PHE A 9 10.01 -2.20 -34.49
C PHE A 9 9.27 -3.53 -34.50
N GLN A 10 9.75 -4.52 -35.27
CA GLN A 10 9.17 -5.86 -35.29
C GLN A 10 9.31 -6.56 -33.93
N GLU A 11 10.50 -6.52 -33.33
CA GLU A 11 10.72 -7.05 -31.97
C GLU A 11 9.76 -6.43 -30.94
N TRP A 12 9.51 -5.12 -31.05
CA TRP A 12 8.54 -4.44 -30.19
C TRP A 12 7.12 -5.00 -30.37
N HIS A 13 6.68 -5.22 -31.60
CA HIS A 13 5.36 -5.80 -31.91
C HIS A 13 5.24 -7.24 -31.43
N ASP A 14 6.28 -8.05 -31.62
CA ASP A 14 6.31 -9.44 -31.16
C ASP A 14 6.18 -9.51 -29.64
N ASN A 15 6.91 -8.64 -28.93
CA ASN A 15 6.81 -8.51 -27.47
C ASN A 15 5.40 -8.06 -27.02
N GLN A 16 4.75 -7.14 -27.76
CA GLN A 16 3.37 -6.75 -27.46
C GLN A 16 2.42 -7.94 -27.61
N ALA A 17 2.53 -8.69 -28.70
CA ALA A 17 1.68 -9.86 -28.97
C ALA A 17 1.83 -10.95 -27.88
N ILE A 18 3.02 -11.15 -27.33
CA ILE A 18 3.26 -12.05 -26.20
C ILE A 18 2.55 -11.56 -24.94
N VAL A 19 2.68 -10.27 -24.62
CA VAL A 19 2.01 -9.70 -23.43
C VAL A 19 0.49 -9.75 -23.57
N GLU A 20 -0.07 -9.55 -24.78
CA GLU A 20 -1.50 -9.72 -25.05
C GLU A 20 -1.98 -11.13 -24.73
N GLN A 21 -1.16 -12.16 -24.96
CA GLN A 21 -1.46 -13.53 -24.56
C GLN A 21 -1.24 -13.79 -23.06
N MET A 22 -0.31 -13.08 -22.41
CA MET A 22 -0.02 -13.22 -20.99
C MET A 22 -1.14 -12.65 -20.10
N ILE A 23 -1.76 -11.53 -20.49
CA ILE A 23 -2.79 -10.83 -19.70
C ILE A 23 -3.95 -11.75 -19.26
N PRO A 24 -4.61 -12.53 -20.14
CA PRO A 24 -5.70 -13.42 -19.72
C PRO A 24 -5.25 -14.52 -18.76
N LEU A 25 -4.01 -15.02 -18.86
CA LEU A 25 -3.45 -16.03 -17.96
C LEU A 25 -3.27 -15.45 -16.56
N ILE A 26 -2.65 -14.26 -16.45
CA ILE A 26 -2.51 -13.52 -15.20
C ILE A 26 -3.88 -13.25 -14.56
N GLY A 27 -4.85 -12.84 -15.38
CA GLY A 27 -6.22 -12.60 -14.94
C GLY A 27 -6.92 -13.86 -14.43
N SER A 28 -6.69 -15.01 -15.07
CA SER A 28 -7.22 -16.32 -14.66
C SER A 28 -6.63 -16.74 -13.31
N LEU A 29 -5.31 -16.73 -13.18
CA LEU A 29 -4.59 -17.04 -11.93
C LEU A 29 -5.09 -16.19 -10.76
N TYR A 30 -5.32 -14.91 -10.99
CA TYR A 30 -5.82 -14.02 -9.96
C TYR A 30 -7.27 -14.35 -9.54
N ARG A 31 -8.17 -14.52 -10.51
CA ARG A 31 -9.61 -14.72 -10.20
C ARG A 31 -9.93 -16.12 -9.68
N HIS A 32 -9.25 -17.14 -10.16
CA HIS A 32 -9.59 -18.53 -9.80
C HIS A 32 -8.72 -19.06 -8.67
N ASN A 33 -7.43 -18.70 -8.63
CA ASN A 33 -6.47 -19.25 -7.68
C ASN A 33 -6.06 -18.26 -6.59
N ASN A 34 -6.48 -16.98 -6.65
CA ASN A 34 -5.96 -15.88 -5.81
C ASN A 34 -4.43 -15.74 -5.89
N VAL A 35 -3.83 -16.11 -7.03
CA VAL A 35 -2.40 -15.95 -7.29
C VAL A 35 -2.15 -14.56 -7.84
N VAL A 36 -1.40 -13.75 -7.10
CA VAL A 36 -0.97 -12.42 -7.51
C VAL A 36 0.41 -12.53 -8.16
N THR A 37 0.46 -12.42 -9.48
CA THR A 37 1.74 -12.39 -10.22
C THR A 37 2.41 -11.03 -10.08
N THR A 38 3.72 -11.04 -9.79
CA THR A 38 4.52 -9.81 -9.63
C THR A 38 5.82 -9.87 -10.43
N MET A 39 6.40 -8.70 -10.68
CA MET A 39 7.71 -8.48 -11.26
C MET A 39 8.53 -7.64 -10.29
N PHE A 40 9.43 -8.25 -9.53
CA PHE A 40 10.15 -7.61 -8.43
C PHE A 40 9.23 -6.77 -7.53
N GLY A 41 8.16 -7.43 -7.02
CA GLY A 41 7.15 -6.84 -6.15
C GLY A 41 6.07 -5.99 -6.84
N ARG A 42 6.21 -5.65 -8.12
CA ARG A 42 5.23 -4.89 -8.91
C ARG A 42 4.16 -5.82 -9.46
N SER A 43 2.90 -5.62 -9.07
CA SER A 43 1.79 -6.44 -9.58
C SER A 43 1.62 -6.30 -11.09
N LEU A 44 1.49 -7.44 -11.77
CA LEU A 44 1.19 -7.50 -13.21
C LEU A 44 -0.32 -7.57 -13.49
N PHE A 45 -1.14 -7.83 -12.48
CA PHE A 45 -2.59 -7.89 -12.64
C PHE A 45 -3.20 -6.50 -12.92
N ASN A 46 -4.18 -6.45 -13.80
CA ASN A 46 -4.84 -5.22 -14.28
C ASN A 46 -3.85 -4.18 -14.84
N ARG A 47 -2.80 -4.64 -15.55
CA ARG A 47 -1.84 -3.77 -16.21
C ARG A 47 -2.03 -3.78 -17.72
N SER A 48 -1.76 -2.64 -18.34
CA SER A 48 -1.71 -2.54 -19.80
C SER A 48 -0.47 -3.26 -20.35
N VAL A 49 -0.51 -3.63 -21.62
CA VAL A 49 0.62 -4.20 -22.37
C VAL A 49 1.89 -3.37 -22.16
N ILE A 50 1.81 -2.07 -22.35
CA ILE A 50 2.95 -1.15 -22.20
C ILE A 50 3.50 -1.14 -20.77
N ARG A 51 2.63 -1.24 -19.77
CA ARG A 51 3.06 -1.28 -18.37
C ARG A 51 3.82 -2.56 -18.05
N ILE A 52 3.34 -3.71 -18.52
CA ILE A 52 4.00 -5.00 -18.34
C ILE A 52 5.39 -5.00 -19.00
N LEU A 53 5.50 -4.47 -20.23
CA LEU A 53 6.79 -4.30 -20.91
C LEU A 53 7.76 -3.38 -20.10
N LYS A 54 7.25 -2.28 -19.54
CA LYS A 54 8.05 -1.40 -18.66
C LYS A 54 8.51 -2.11 -17.38
N ASP A 55 7.67 -2.94 -16.78
CA ASP A 55 8.03 -3.67 -15.57
C ASP A 55 9.09 -4.77 -15.86
N HIS A 56 9.10 -5.39 -17.04
CA HIS A 56 10.19 -6.26 -17.50
C HIS A 56 11.49 -5.46 -17.69
N ARG A 57 11.41 -4.32 -18.36
CA ARG A 57 12.60 -3.45 -18.55
C ARG A 57 13.19 -2.94 -17.24
N PHE A 58 12.39 -2.85 -16.19
CA PHE A 58 12.85 -2.46 -14.85
C PHE A 58 13.85 -3.49 -14.27
N VAL A 59 13.72 -4.78 -14.61
CA VAL A 59 14.58 -5.85 -14.12
C VAL A 59 16.06 -5.55 -14.40
N ARG A 60 16.37 -4.94 -15.53
CA ARG A 60 17.75 -4.52 -15.86
C ARG A 60 18.34 -3.55 -14.83
N LYS A 61 17.52 -2.71 -14.23
CA LYS A 61 17.98 -1.79 -13.18
C LYS A 61 18.24 -2.50 -11.85
N VAL A 62 17.57 -3.63 -11.62
CA VAL A 62 17.68 -4.41 -10.38
C VAL A 62 18.79 -5.44 -10.46
N GLU A 63 18.78 -6.27 -11.50
CA GLU A 63 19.66 -7.44 -11.65
C GLU A 63 20.85 -7.20 -12.57
N GLY A 64 20.94 -6.04 -13.24
CA GLY A 64 21.96 -5.76 -14.24
C GLY A 64 21.82 -6.58 -15.52
N THR A 65 20.80 -7.45 -15.62
CA THR A 65 20.54 -8.33 -16.78
C THR A 65 19.16 -8.03 -17.37
N GLU A 66 19.02 -8.21 -18.68
CA GLU A 66 17.73 -8.08 -19.33
C GLU A 66 16.88 -9.33 -19.12
N LEU A 67 15.63 -9.11 -18.77
CA LEU A 67 14.57 -10.12 -18.73
C LEU A 67 13.48 -9.69 -19.69
N SER A 68 13.30 -10.47 -20.75
CA SER A 68 12.25 -10.18 -21.76
C SER A 68 10.94 -10.87 -21.39
N VAL A 69 9.86 -10.47 -22.03
CA VAL A 69 8.57 -11.16 -21.90
C VAL A 69 8.62 -12.60 -22.45
N THR A 70 9.52 -12.87 -23.40
CA THR A 70 9.77 -14.23 -23.91
C THR A 70 10.39 -15.15 -22.85
N ASP A 71 11.16 -14.61 -21.91
CA ASP A 71 11.74 -15.37 -20.80
C ASP A 71 10.70 -15.76 -19.74
N THR A 72 9.68 -14.91 -19.52
CA THR A 72 8.69 -15.09 -18.43
C THR A 72 7.36 -15.68 -18.89
N PHE A 73 6.99 -15.52 -20.16
CA PHE A 73 5.72 -16.04 -20.69
C PHE A 73 5.57 -17.57 -20.49
N PRO A 74 6.60 -18.41 -20.78
CA PRO A 74 6.52 -19.84 -20.52
C PRO A 74 6.30 -20.18 -19.04
N LEU A 75 6.84 -19.36 -18.12
CA LEU A 75 6.63 -19.55 -16.69
C LEU A 75 5.19 -19.24 -16.27
N VAL A 76 4.61 -18.16 -16.83
CA VAL A 76 3.19 -17.83 -16.58
C VAL A 76 2.26 -18.90 -17.17
N GLN A 77 2.57 -19.45 -18.36
CA GLN A 77 1.83 -20.58 -18.92
C GLN A 77 1.92 -21.81 -17.99
N ALA A 78 3.12 -22.17 -17.56
CA ALA A 78 3.32 -23.28 -16.64
C ALA A 78 2.52 -23.14 -15.34
N MET A 79 2.42 -21.93 -14.79
CA MET A 79 1.58 -21.66 -13.60
C MET A 79 0.11 -21.99 -13.83
N THR A 80 -0.42 -21.83 -15.05
CA THR A 80 -1.82 -22.13 -15.35
C THR A 80 -2.08 -23.64 -15.52
N GLU A 81 -1.03 -24.43 -15.75
CA GLU A 81 -1.11 -25.88 -15.82
C GLU A 81 -1.04 -26.54 -14.43
N LEU A 82 -0.57 -25.78 -13.43
CA LEU A 82 -0.46 -26.22 -12.05
C LEU A 82 -1.70 -25.80 -11.25
N ASN A 83 -2.18 -26.70 -10.40
CA ASN A 83 -3.29 -26.38 -9.48
C ASN A 83 -2.75 -25.62 -8.27
N LEU A 84 -2.52 -24.29 -8.45
CA LEU A 84 -1.86 -23.45 -7.45
C LEU A 84 -2.84 -22.94 -6.40
N GLY A 85 -2.44 -22.97 -5.13
CA GLY A 85 -3.07 -22.28 -4.02
C GLY A 85 -2.76 -20.77 -4.00
N PRO A 86 -3.44 -20.00 -3.12
CA PRO A 86 -3.27 -18.56 -3.01
C PRO A 86 -1.85 -18.14 -2.64
N ALA A 87 -1.24 -17.26 -3.44
CA ALA A 87 0.12 -16.76 -3.18
C ALA A 87 0.43 -15.45 -3.93
N HIS A 88 1.50 -14.78 -3.53
CA HIS A 88 2.21 -13.80 -4.34
C HIS A 88 3.38 -14.48 -5.03
N VAL A 89 3.35 -14.61 -6.35
CA VAL A 89 4.41 -15.27 -7.14
C VAL A 89 5.15 -14.22 -7.95
N ASP A 90 6.45 -14.05 -7.68
CA ASP A 90 7.30 -13.11 -8.41
C ASP A 90 7.94 -13.78 -9.62
N VAL A 91 7.26 -13.66 -10.76
CA VAL A 91 7.73 -14.23 -12.04
C VAL A 91 8.99 -13.54 -12.56
N GLY A 92 9.31 -12.33 -12.08
CA GLY A 92 10.56 -11.66 -12.42
C GLY A 92 11.76 -12.35 -11.77
N LYS A 93 11.71 -12.59 -10.45
CA LYS A 93 12.74 -13.33 -9.72
C LYS A 93 12.90 -14.76 -10.26
N LEU A 94 11.78 -15.46 -10.47
CA LEU A 94 11.77 -16.81 -11.05
C LEU A 94 12.31 -16.82 -12.48
N GLY A 95 11.98 -15.83 -13.31
CA GLY A 95 12.50 -15.71 -14.67
C GLY A 95 14.01 -15.51 -14.71
N VAL A 96 14.55 -14.69 -13.82
CA VAL A 96 16.00 -14.53 -13.66
C VAL A 96 16.67 -15.84 -13.22
N ALA A 97 16.08 -16.56 -12.25
CA ALA A 97 16.58 -17.85 -11.80
C ALA A 97 16.54 -18.89 -12.91
N PHE A 98 15.43 -19.00 -13.63
CA PHE A 98 15.26 -19.91 -14.77
C PHE A 98 16.28 -19.65 -15.88
N LYS A 99 16.52 -18.39 -16.20
CA LYS A 99 17.52 -17.98 -17.20
C LYS A 99 18.96 -18.29 -16.76
N LYS A 100 19.30 -18.07 -15.46
CA LYS A 100 20.62 -18.37 -14.89
C LYS A 100 20.97 -19.88 -14.95
N GLN A 101 19.97 -20.78 -14.83
CA GLN A 101 20.21 -22.22 -14.98
C GLN A 101 20.21 -22.71 -16.43
N GLY A 102 20.04 -21.83 -17.43
CA GLY A 102 20.07 -22.18 -18.85
C GLY A 102 18.70 -22.56 -19.44
N GLY A 103 17.60 -22.25 -18.75
CA GLY A 103 16.25 -22.59 -19.18
C GLY A 103 15.90 -24.06 -18.94
N GLY A 104 15.07 -24.63 -19.81
CA GLY A 104 14.64 -26.04 -19.73
C GLY A 104 13.12 -26.21 -19.67
N ASP A 105 12.64 -27.23 -18.99
CA ASP A 105 11.21 -27.49 -18.78
C ASP A 105 10.63 -26.48 -17.76
N ALA A 106 9.83 -25.53 -18.25
CA ALA A 106 9.23 -24.49 -17.45
C ALA A 106 8.21 -25.05 -16.42
N VAL A 107 7.48 -26.13 -16.78
CA VAL A 107 6.49 -26.73 -15.88
C VAL A 107 7.18 -27.46 -14.73
N ALA A 108 8.23 -28.22 -15.01
CA ALA A 108 9.02 -28.89 -13.98
C ALA A 108 9.69 -27.87 -13.06
N PHE A 109 10.29 -26.81 -13.61
CA PHE A 109 10.89 -25.72 -12.83
C PHE A 109 9.86 -25.05 -11.91
N MET A 110 8.71 -24.63 -12.46
CA MET A 110 7.69 -23.94 -11.67
C MET A 110 7.07 -24.85 -10.61
N ARG A 111 6.90 -26.13 -10.90
CA ARG A 111 6.44 -27.12 -9.91
C ARG A 111 7.40 -27.24 -8.73
N GLU A 112 8.70 -27.21 -8.97
CA GLU A 112 9.72 -27.22 -7.92
C GLU A 112 9.71 -25.92 -7.11
N GLN A 113 9.75 -24.78 -7.78
CA GLN A 113 9.82 -23.46 -7.12
C GLN A 113 8.54 -23.07 -6.36
N LEU A 114 7.41 -23.64 -6.73
CA LEU A 114 6.10 -23.39 -6.13
C LEU A 114 5.57 -24.59 -5.34
N ALA A 115 6.44 -25.52 -4.95
CA ALA A 115 6.03 -26.79 -4.31
C ALA A 115 5.12 -26.59 -3.09
N GLU A 116 5.29 -25.50 -2.34
CA GLU A 116 4.49 -25.18 -1.16
C GLU A 116 3.02 -24.84 -1.48
N ILE A 117 2.72 -24.49 -2.72
CA ILE A 117 1.37 -24.08 -3.16
C ILE A 117 0.83 -24.92 -4.31
N VAL A 118 1.63 -25.83 -4.88
CA VAL A 118 1.16 -26.79 -5.89
C VAL A 118 0.16 -27.75 -5.24
N ASP A 119 -0.96 -28.00 -5.96
CA ASP A 119 -2.11 -28.76 -5.49
C ASP A 119 -2.77 -28.17 -4.21
N GLY A 120 -2.40 -26.95 -3.86
CA GLY A 120 -2.95 -26.22 -2.73
C GLY A 120 -4.20 -25.40 -3.03
N HIS A 121 -4.75 -25.50 -4.25
CA HIS A 121 -6.01 -24.84 -4.59
C HIS A 121 -7.18 -25.66 -4.07
N ASP A 122 -7.76 -25.19 -2.98
CA ASP A 122 -9.07 -25.64 -2.51
C ASP A 122 -10.04 -24.45 -2.59
N PRO A 123 -11.04 -24.49 -3.48
CA PRO A 123 -12.05 -23.44 -3.57
C PRO A 123 -12.83 -23.24 -2.26
N GLN A 124 -12.80 -24.22 -1.37
CA GLN A 124 -13.48 -24.19 -0.08
C GLN A 124 -12.55 -23.81 1.09
N ALA A 125 -11.23 -23.93 0.92
CA ALA A 125 -10.25 -23.65 1.98
C ALA A 125 -10.00 -22.15 2.23
N THR A 126 -10.48 -21.25 1.38
CA THR A 126 -10.31 -19.79 1.54
C THR A 126 -11.16 -19.19 2.67
N GLY A 127 -11.86 -20.02 3.44
CA GLY A 127 -12.74 -19.55 4.52
C GLY A 127 -13.86 -18.62 4.00
N GLU A 128 -14.68 -18.13 4.90
CA GLU A 128 -15.66 -17.10 4.53
C GLU A 128 -14.98 -15.76 4.27
N PRO A 129 -15.37 -15.04 3.18
CA PRO A 129 -14.84 -13.73 2.89
C PRO A 129 -15.06 -12.77 4.06
N LYS A 130 -14.06 -11.94 4.36
CA LYS A 130 -14.14 -10.95 5.44
C LYS A 130 -14.83 -9.68 4.97
N ASP A 131 -15.94 -9.35 5.60
CA ASP A 131 -16.67 -8.12 5.33
C ASP A 131 -15.92 -6.90 5.89
N VAL A 132 -15.81 -5.85 5.07
CA VAL A 132 -15.18 -4.58 5.40
C VAL A 132 -16.20 -3.46 5.27
N VAL A 133 -16.23 -2.59 6.26
CA VAL A 133 -17.02 -1.36 6.26
C VAL A 133 -16.12 -0.17 6.40
N LEU A 134 -16.22 0.82 5.52
CA LEU A 134 -15.51 2.08 5.62
C LEU A 134 -16.39 3.12 6.32
N TYR A 135 -16.07 3.45 7.55
CA TYR A 135 -16.75 4.51 8.29
C TYR A 135 -16.07 5.86 8.00
N GLY A 136 -16.78 6.69 7.23
CA GLY A 136 -16.22 7.91 6.63
C GLY A 136 -15.72 7.69 5.20
N PHE A 137 -16.17 8.54 4.27
CA PHE A 137 -15.85 8.45 2.84
C PHE A 137 -15.18 9.75 2.34
N GLY A 138 -14.21 10.23 3.13
CA GLY A 138 -13.32 11.32 2.79
C GLY A 138 -12.19 10.88 1.84
N ARG A 139 -11.05 11.60 1.81
CA ARG A 139 -9.89 11.27 0.97
C ARG A 139 -9.44 9.82 1.19
N ILE A 140 -9.05 9.49 2.41
CA ILE A 140 -8.54 8.15 2.75
C ILE A 140 -9.60 7.06 2.50
N GLY A 141 -10.85 7.26 2.93
CA GLY A 141 -11.93 6.28 2.71
C GLY A 141 -12.14 5.96 1.23
N ARG A 142 -12.07 6.95 0.32
CA ARG A 142 -12.19 6.72 -1.12
C ARG A 142 -10.99 6.00 -1.72
N ILE A 143 -9.78 6.30 -1.26
CA ILE A 143 -8.56 5.59 -1.71
C ILE A 143 -8.59 4.15 -1.23
N LEU A 144 -8.96 3.92 0.03
CA LEU A 144 -9.16 2.55 0.55
C LEU A 144 -10.21 1.77 -0.25
N ALA A 145 -11.33 2.41 -0.61
CA ALA A 145 -12.35 1.79 -1.46
C ALA A 145 -11.75 1.36 -2.82
N ARG A 146 -10.97 2.22 -3.48
CA ARG A 146 -10.30 1.89 -4.75
C ARG A 146 -9.36 0.69 -4.59
N VAL A 147 -8.55 0.68 -3.54
CA VAL A 147 -7.59 -0.42 -3.29
C VAL A 147 -8.31 -1.72 -2.92
N LEU A 148 -9.38 -1.66 -2.11
CA LEU A 148 -10.18 -2.84 -1.77
C LEU A 148 -10.87 -3.45 -3.01
N ILE A 149 -11.46 -2.62 -3.87
CA ILE A 149 -12.09 -3.07 -5.11
C ILE A 149 -11.06 -3.71 -6.06
N GLU A 150 -9.88 -3.12 -6.19
CA GLU A 150 -8.77 -3.70 -6.97
C GLU A 150 -8.33 -5.07 -6.42
N LYS A 151 -8.34 -5.23 -5.09
CA LYS A 151 -7.88 -6.44 -4.40
C LYS A 151 -8.99 -7.45 -4.08
N ALA A 152 -10.16 -7.30 -4.66
CA ALA A 152 -11.29 -8.19 -4.40
C ALA A 152 -11.05 -9.66 -4.85
N GLY A 153 -10.07 -9.91 -5.73
CA GLY A 153 -9.74 -11.25 -6.22
C GLY A 153 -10.93 -11.93 -6.89
N GLY A 154 -11.17 -13.18 -6.52
CA GLY A 154 -12.37 -13.93 -6.89
C GLY A 154 -13.61 -13.58 -6.06
N GLY A 155 -13.53 -12.56 -5.19
CA GLY A 155 -14.62 -12.16 -4.28
C GLY A 155 -14.65 -12.95 -2.97
N ASN A 156 -13.65 -13.77 -2.71
CA ASN A 156 -13.56 -14.67 -1.55
C ASN A 156 -12.54 -14.21 -0.49
N LEU A 157 -12.06 -12.95 -0.58
CA LEU A 157 -11.09 -12.36 0.34
C LEU A 157 -11.73 -11.25 1.18
N LEU A 158 -11.19 -10.03 1.06
CA LEU A 158 -11.77 -8.84 1.66
C LEU A 158 -12.89 -8.31 0.76
N ARG A 159 -14.07 -8.13 1.31
CA ARG A 159 -15.21 -7.57 0.58
C ARG A 159 -15.61 -6.21 1.15
N LEU A 160 -15.47 -5.16 0.37
CA LEU A 160 -16.06 -3.87 0.72
C LEU A 160 -17.58 -3.95 0.60
N ARG A 161 -18.28 -4.05 1.74
CA ARG A 161 -19.72 -4.24 1.81
C ARG A 161 -20.49 -2.94 2.01
N ALA A 162 -19.92 -2.01 2.76
CA ALA A 162 -20.59 -0.74 3.02
C ALA A 162 -19.62 0.42 3.21
N ILE A 163 -20.13 1.61 2.94
CA ILE A 163 -19.58 2.89 3.38
C ILE A 163 -20.59 3.58 4.27
N VAL A 164 -20.14 4.12 5.40
CA VAL A 164 -20.99 4.86 6.32
C VAL A 164 -20.68 6.35 6.22
N VAL A 165 -21.73 7.14 6.09
CA VAL A 165 -21.61 8.59 5.86
C VAL A 165 -22.75 9.34 6.56
N ARG A 166 -22.55 10.62 6.83
CA ARG A 166 -23.64 11.49 7.27
C ARG A 166 -24.52 11.87 6.09
N GLY A 167 -25.84 11.78 6.27
CA GLY A 167 -26.79 12.16 5.26
C GLY A 167 -26.83 13.68 5.04
N ARG A 168 -26.99 14.10 3.78
CA ARG A 168 -27.14 15.53 3.44
C ARG A 168 -28.22 15.70 2.38
N GLY A 169 -29.43 16.03 2.80
CA GLY A 169 -30.54 16.36 1.90
C GLY A 169 -31.07 15.16 1.10
N ASP A 170 -31.27 15.33 -0.21
CA ASP A 170 -31.79 14.32 -1.12
C ASP A 170 -30.81 13.15 -1.29
N ILE A 171 -31.24 11.95 -0.90
CA ILE A 171 -30.42 10.74 -0.91
C ILE A 171 -29.95 10.38 -2.31
N ALA A 172 -30.79 10.48 -3.34
CA ALA A 172 -30.42 10.12 -4.70
C ALA A 172 -29.30 11.04 -5.23
N LYS A 173 -29.43 12.34 -4.96
CA LYS A 173 -28.38 13.32 -5.31
C LYS A 173 -27.10 13.12 -4.50
N ASP A 174 -27.19 12.74 -3.22
CA ASP A 174 -26.02 12.46 -2.39
C ASP A 174 -25.26 11.22 -2.89
N LEU A 175 -25.96 10.15 -3.25
CA LEU A 175 -25.38 8.94 -3.86
C LEU A 175 -24.61 9.27 -5.14
N GLU A 176 -25.22 10.04 -6.05
CA GLU A 176 -24.54 10.44 -7.30
C GLU A 176 -23.29 11.29 -7.04
N LYS A 177 -23.32 12.19 -6.07
CA LYS A 177 -22.14 12.98 -5.68
C LYS A 177 -21.03 12.09 -5.13
N ARG A 178 -21.37 11.09 -4.31
CA ARG A 178 -20.39 10.13 -3.76
C ARG A 178 -19.79 9.26 -4.86
N ALA A 179 -20.61 8.77 -5.77
CA ALA A 179 -20.16 8.06 -6.96
C ALA A 179 -19.21 8.93 -7.80
N SER A 180 -19.58 10.19 -8.03
CA SER A 180 -18.74 11.14 -8.77
C SER A 180 -17.39 11.39 -8.09
N LEU A 181 -17.36 11.52 -6.76
CA LEU A 181 -16.12 11.66 -5.99
C LEU A 181 -15.25 10.40 -6.01
N LEU A 182 -15.83 9.21 -6.16
CA LEU A 182 -15.07 7.97 -6.33
C LEU A 182 -14.53 7.83 -7.76
N ARG A 183 -15.33 8.24 -8.77
CA ARG A 183 -14.94 8.21 -10.20
C ARG A 183 -13.78 9.14 -10.51
N ARG A 184 -13.68 10.27 -9.82
CA ARG A 184 -12.73 11.35 -10.15
C ARG A 184 -11.95 11.77 -8.94
N ASP A 185 -10.65 11.90 -9.11
CA ASP A 185 -9.76 12.44 -8.10
C ASP A 185 -8.69 13.30 -8.77
N SER A 186 -8.52 14.52 -8.28
CA SER A 186 -7.58 15.48 -8.89
C SER A 186 -6.12 15.11 -8.67
N VAL A 187 -5.83 14.28 -7.68
CA VAL A 187 -4.47 13.86 -7.33
C VAL A 187 -4.18 12.47 -7.94
N HIS A 188 -5.07 11.50 -7.68
CA HIS A 188 -4.87 10.11 -8.07
C HIS A 188 -5.54 9.71 -9.39
N GLY A 189 -6.11 10.69 -10.11
CA GLY A 189 -6.74 10.45 -11.40
C GLY A 189 -8.09 9.71 -11.32
N PRO A 190 -8.62 9.30 -12.48
CA PRO A 190 -9.90 8.61 -12.56
C PRO A 190 -9.85 7.24 -11.86
N PHE A 191 -11.03 6.73 -11.47
CA PHE A 191 -11.18 5.36 -11.02
C PHE A 191 -10.97 4.41 -12.21
N ASP A 192 -10.20 3.36 -11.99
CA ASP A 192 -9.93 2.35 -13.00
C ASP A 192 -11.07 1.33 -13.04
N GLY A 193 -12.12 1.67 -13.79
CA GLY A 193 -13.30 0.82 -13.93
C GLY A 193 -14.62 1.57 -14.05
N THR A 194 -15.71 0.86 -13.78
CA THR A 194 -17.07 1.36 -13.89
C THR A 194 -17.72 1.54 -12.52
N ILE A 195 -18.49 2.61 -12.35
CA ILE A 195 -19.29 2.87 -11.15
C ILE A 195 -20.70 3.25 -11.60
N SER A 196 -21.70 2.53 -11.11
CA SER A 196 -23.12 2.89 -11.22
C SER A 196 -23.74 3.09 -9.84
N VAL A 197 -24.89 3.74 -9.83
CA VAL A 197 -25.67 4.02 -8.61
C VAL A 197 -26.99 3.27 -8.71
N ASP A 198 -27.33 2.54 -7.67
CA ASP A 198 -28.65 2.02 -7.43
C ASP A 198 -29.30 2.82 -6.31
N ALA A 199 -30.24 3.68 -6.66
CA ALA A 199 -30.91 4.57 -5.71
C ALA A 199 -31.95 3.82 -4.85
N GLU A 200 -32.53 2.73 -5.35
CA GLU A 200 -33.52 1.93 -4.64
C GLU A 200 -32.88 1.18 -3.48
N SER A 201 -31.80 0.45 -3.73
CA SER A 201 -31.03 -0.24 -2.71
C SER A 201 -30.05 0.68 -1.95
N ARG A 202 -29.92 1.95 -2.33
CA ARG A 202 -28.95 2.91 -1.79
C ARG A 202 -27.52 2.38 -1.87
N SER A 203 -27.13 1.86 -3.02
CA SER A 203 -25.80 1.27 -3.19
C SER A 203 -25.03 1.87 -4.36
N LEU A 204 -23.70 1.72 -4.30
CA LEU A 204 -22.78 1.94 -5.40
C LEU A 204 -22.34 0.58 -5.92
N ILE A 205 -22.33 0.39 -7.24
CA ILE A 205 -21.84 -0.82 -7.88
C ILE A 205 -20.54 -0.44 -8.60
N ALA A 206 -19.40 -0.88 -8.07
CA ALA A 206 -18.08 -0.55 -8.59
C ALA A 206 -17.33 -1.82 -8.99
N ASN A 207 -17.04 -1.98 -10.29
CA ASN A 207 -16.43 -3.20 -10.85
C ASN A 207 -17.10 -4.49 -10.34
N GLY A 208 -18.45 -4.51 -10.30
CA GLY A 208 -19.24 -5.64 -9.82
C GLY A 208 -19.35 -5.76 -8.29
N ASN A 209 -18.65 -4.94 -7.50
CA ASN A 209 -18.80 -4.91 -6.05
C ASN A 209 -20.02 -4.04 -5.68
N VAL A 210 -21.00 -4.62 -5.01
CA VAL A 210 -22.16 -3.91 -4.48
C VAL A 210 -21.80 -3.36 -3.09
N ILE A 211 -21.78 -2.04 -2.97
CA ILE A 211 -21.35 -1.32 -1.78
C ILE A 211 -22.53 -0.54 -1.22
N GLN A 212 -23.07 -0.99 -0.09
CA GLN A 212 -24.17 -0.31 0.58
C GLN A 212 -23.74 1.06 1.10
N VAL A 213 -24.54 2.10 0.89
CA VAL A 213 -24.34 3.42 1.49
C VAL A 213 -25.24 3.56 2.69
N ILE A 214 -24.66 3.53 3.88
CA ILE A 214 -25.38 3.62 5.15
C ILE A 214 -25.28 5.05 5.67
N TYR A 215 -26.40 5.63 6.03
CA TYR A 215 -26.47 6.97 6.59
C TYR A 215 -26.64 6.89 8.10
N ALA A 216 -25.68 7.42 8.86
CA ALA A 216 -25.70 7.47 10.31
C ALA A 216 -24.94 8.70 10.83
N ASP A 217 -25.36 9.26 11.94
CA ASP A 217 -24.71 10.39 12.60
C ASP A 217 -23.74 9.92 13.69
N SER A 218 -23.98 8.75 14.27
CA SER A 218 -23.14 8.11 15.30
C SER A 218 -22.81 6.66 14.94
N PRO A 219 -21.61 6.15 15.31
CA PRO A 219 -21.26 4.75 15.10
C PRO A 219 -22.24 3.77 15.72
N SER A 220 -22.69 3.98 16.95
CA SER A 220 -23.52 3.06 17.73
C SER A 220 -24.96 2.88 17.21
N GLU A 221 -25.38 3.65 16.20
CA GLU A 221 -26.75 3.61 15.68
C GLU A 221 -26.99 2.51 14.62
N ILE A 222 -25.96 1.76 14.25
CA ILE A 222 -26.00 0.90 13.07
C ILE A 222 -26.13 -0.58 13.46
N ASP A 223 -27.15 -1.25 12.94
CA ASP A 223 -27.23 -2.71 12.91
C ASP A 223 -26.77 -3.20 11.51
N TYR A 224 -25.51 -3.62 11.41
CA TYR A 224 -24.94 -4.09 10.15
C TYR A 224 -25.55 -5.40 9.66
N THR A 225 -26.10 -6.20 10.58
CA THR A 225 -26.76 -7.48 10.22
C THR A 225 -28.00 -7.27 9.38
N ALA A 226 -28.68 -6.11 9.52
CA ALA A 226 -29.80 -5.72 8.68
C ALA A 226 -29.41 -5.57 7.18
N TYR A 227 -28.13 -5.42 6.89
CA TYR A 227 -27.56 -5.35 5.53
C TYR A 227 -26.85 -6.65 5.12
N GLY A 228 -27.03 -7.73 5.88
CA GLY A 228 -26.35 -9.01 5.65
C GLY A 228 -24.84 -8.93 5.86
N ILE A 229 -24.37 -8.00 6.68
CA ILE A 229 -22.95 -7.79 7.02
C ILE A 229 -22.70 -8.39 8.40
N ASN A 230 -21.79 -9.37 8.47
CA ASN A 230 -21.50 -10.10 9.69
C ASN A 230 -20.00 -10.22 9.90
N ASN A 231 -19.57 -10.25 11.17
CA ASN A 231 -18.16 -10.40 11.55
C ASN A 231 -17.24 -9.40 10.83
N ALA A 232 -17.74 -8.19 10.54
CA ALA A 232 -17.03 -7.19 9.75
C ALA A 232 -15.89 -6.52 10.53
N VAL A 233 -14.90 -6.03 9.77
CA VAL A 233 -13.94 -5.02 10.27
C VAL A 233 -14.44 -3.65 9.83
N VAL A 234 -14.71 -2.78 10.79
CA VAL A 234 -15.01 -1.37 10.53
C VAL A 234 -13.71 -0.59 10.49
N VAL A 235 -13.45 0.08 9.36
CA VAL A 235 -12.29 0.95 9.18
C VAL A 235 -12.73 2.40 9.37
N ASP A 236 -12.34 3.01 10.49
CA ASP A 236 -12.67 4.41 10.79
C ASP A 236 -11.71 5.38 10.11
N ASN A 237 -12.24 6.11 9.15
CA ASN A 237 -11.51 7.11 8.35
C ASN A 237 -11.86 8.56 8.74
N THR A 238 -12.58 8.74 9.84
CA THR A 238 -13.04 10.08 10.25
C THR A 238 -11.97 10.83 11.05
N GLY A 239 -11.15 10.10 11.79
CA GLY A 239 -10.17 10.65 12.73
C GLY A 239 -10.80 11.42 13.90
N ILE A 240 -12.12 11.27 14.11
CA ILE A 240 -12.86 11.90 15.22
C ILE A 240 -12.56 11.14 16.51
N TRP A 241 -12.80 9.83 16.50
CA TRP A 241 -12.55 8.92 17.60
C TRP A 241 -11.18 8.30 17.47
N ARG A 242 -10.31 8.51 18.47
CA ARG A 242 -8.91 8.05 18.41
C ARG A 242 -8.48 7.26 19.62
N ASP A 243 -9.30 7.22 20.64
CA ASP A 243 -9.08 6.46 21.87
C ASP A 243 -9.98 5.23 21.92
N GLU A 244 -9.70 4.36 22.87
CA GLU A 244 -10.45 3.13 23.05
C GLU A 244 -11.94 3.38 23.27
N LYS A 245 -12.28 4.35 24.12
CA LYS A 245 -13.67 4.70 24.43
C LYS A 245 -14.45 5.13 23.19
N GLY A 246 -13.84 5.98 22.35
CA GLY A 246 -14.47 6.45 21.12
C GLY A 246 -14.64 5.34 20.09
N LEU A 247 -13.64 4.49 19.92
CA LEU A 247 -13.65 3.41 18.94
C LEU A 247 -14.50 2.22 19.37
N SER A 248 -14.70 2.00 20.66
CA SER A 248 -15.58 0.94 21.20
C SER A 248 -17.02 1.07 20.71
N GLN A 249 -17.48 2.27 20.37
CA GLN A 249 -18.81 2.50 19.81
C GLN A 249 -19.06 1.65 18.54
N HIS A 250 -18.02 1.40 17.74
CA HIS A 250 -18.14 0.51 16.58
C HIS A 250 -18.36 -0.95 16.98
N LEU A 251 -17.79 -1.37 18.11
CA LEU A 251 -17.89 -2.74 18.62
C LEU A 251 -19.24 -3.04 19.31
N GLU A 252 -19.99 -2.01 19.66
CA GLU A 252 -21.37 -2.13 20.19
C GLU A 252 -22.37 -2.47 19.07
N CYS A 253 -21.97 -2.24 17.80
CA CYS A 253 -22.83 -2.52 16.64
C CYS A 253 -22.89 -4.01 16.34
N LYS A 254 -24.11 -4.52 16.09
CA LYS A 254 -24.28 -5.90 15.62
C LYS A 254 -23.57 -6.10 14.27
N GLY A 255 -22.90 -7.21 14.13
CA GLY A 255 -22.19 -7.57 12.90
C GLY A 255 -20.74 -7.10 12.84
N VAL A 256 -20.20 -6.40 13.86
CA VAL A 256 -18.83 -5.91 13.91
C VAL A 256 -17.96 -6.77 14.81
N SER A 257 -16.81 -7.18 14.31
CA SER A 257 -15.78 -7.94 15.06
C SER A 257 -14.64 -7.08 15.55
N LYS A 258 -14.12 -6.19 14.70
CA LYS A 258 -12.95 -5.35 14.96
C LYS A 258 -13.14 -3.94 14.42
N ALA A 259 -12.45 -2.98 15.00
CA ALA A 259 -12.33 -1.60 14.53
C ALA A 259 -10.86 -1.27 14.20
N LEU A 260 -10.62 -0.75 13.00
CA LEU A 260 -9.30 -0.30 12.54
C LEU A 260 -9.33 1.21 12.29
N LEU A 261 -8.54 1.96 13.03
CA LEU A 261 -8.43 3.42 12.90
C LEU A 261 -7.37 3.80 11.87
N THR A 262 -7.69 4.70 10.94
CA THR A 262 -6.73 5.25 9.95
C THR A 262 -6.11 6.58 10.37
N ALA A 263 -5.78 6.68 11.64
CA ALA A 263 -5.10 7.83 12.26
C ALA A 263 -4.33 7.36 13.49
N PRO A 264 -3.39 8.15 14.04
CA PRO A 264 -2.69 7.78 15.27
C PRO A 264 -3.65 7.59 16.44
N GLY A 265 -3.64 6.40 17.02
CA GLY A 265 -4.39 6.04 18.21
C GLY A 265 -3.83 6.72 19.46
N LYS A 266 -4.74 7.09 20.36
CA LYS A 266 -4.43 7.71 21.68
C LYS A 266 -4.55 6.69 22.80
N GLY A 267 -3.89 6.98 23.92
CA GLY A 267 -3.89 6.09 25.09
C GLY A 267 -3.26 4.73 24.74
N ASP A 268 -3.94 3.67 25.13
CA ASP A 268 -3.46 2.29 25.02
C ASP A 268 -3.79 1.64 23.65
N VAL A 269 -4.44 2.37 22.74
CA VAL A 269 -4.71 1.86 21.39
C VAL A 269 -3.40 1.52 20.69
N LYS A 270 -3.25 0.24 20.30
CA LYS A 270 -2.07 -0.25 19.58
C LYS A 270 -1.91 0.46 18.24
N ASN A 271 -0.76 1.11 18.05
CA ASN A 271 -0.40 1.75 16.79
C ASN A 271 0.50 0.81 16.01
N ILE A 272 0.01 0.29 14.91
CA ILE A 272 0.64 -0.75 14.12
C ILE A 272 1.26 -0.17 12.86
N VAL A 273 2.52 -0.52 12.62
CA VAL A 273 3.24 -0.34 11.36
C VAL A 273 3.44 -1.72 10.76
N PHE A 274 2.81 -1.99 9.62
CA PHE A 274 2.89 -3.30 8.99
C PHE A 274 4.33 -3.63 8.58
N GLY A 275 4.75 -4.87 8.81
CA GLY A 275 6.13 -5.31 8.58
C GLY A 275 7.06 -5.10 9.79
N ILE A 276 6.63 -4.30 10.78
CA ILE A 276 7.45 -3.97 11.97
C ILE A 276 6.86 -4.64 13.23
N ASN A 277 5.73 -4.16 13.68
CA ASN A 277 5.10 -4.63 14.92
C ASN A 277 3.70 -5.23 14.71
N HIS A 278 3.38 -5.65 13.50
CA HIS A 278 2.09 -6.29 13.21
C HIS A 278 1.95 -7.67 13.87
N GLY A 279 3.07 -8.31 14.19
CA GLY A 279 3.10 -9.55 14.98
C GLY A 279 2.64 -9.38 16.44
N ASP A 280 2.60 -8.14 16.94
CA ASP A 280 2.11 -7.85 18.30
C ASP A 280 0.57 -7.85 18.39
N ILE A 281 -0.11 -7.99 17.26
CA ILE A 281 -1.57 -8.07 17.22
C ILE A 281 -2.00 -9.47 17.66
N SER A 282 -2.73 -9.53 18.76
CA SER A 282 -3.36 -10.74 19.26
C SER A 282 -4.79 -10.90 18.71
N ASN A 283 -5.34 -12.09 18.84
CA ASN A 283 -6.75 -12.34 18.47
C ASN A 283 -7.73 -11.51 19.32
N ASP A 284 -7.36 -11.15 20.54
CA ASP A 284 -8.16 -10.39 21.49
C ASP A 284 -8.14 -8.89 21.19
N ASP A 285 -7.21 -8.42 20.37
CA ASP A 285 -7.15 -7.02 19.95
C ASP A 285 -8.30 -6.70 18.99
N ARG A 286 -9.31 -6.04 19.52
CA ARG A 286 -10.50 -5.64 18.75
C ARG A 286 -10.41 -4.21 18.23
N ILE A 287 -9.56 -3.37 18.82
CA ILE A 287 -9.34 -1.97 18.43
C ILE A 287 -7.87 -1.78 18.10
N ILE A 288 -7.59 -1.37 16.85
CA ILE A 288 -6.25 -1.26 16.31
C ILE A 288 -6.14 0.06 15.53
N SER A 289 -4.99 0.69 15.58
CA SER A 289 -4.66 1.87 14.77
C SER A 289 -3.56 1.53 13.75
N ALA A 290 -3.71 2.00 12.52
CA ALA A 290 -2.70 1.93 11.48
C ALA A 290 -1.63 3.04 11.59
N ALA A 291 -1.50 3.68 12.76
CA ALA A 291 -0.59 4.80 13.01
C ALA A 291 -0.76 5.97 12.00
N SER A 292 0.27 6.78 11.78
CA SER A 292 0.24 7.87 10.81
C SER A 292 0.96 7.52 9.51
N CYS A 293 0.71 8.28 8.45
CA CYS A 293 1.42 8.15 7.18
C CYS A 293 2.94 8.35 7.35
N THR A 294 3.35 9.37 8.13
CA THR A 294 4.76 9.64 8.42
C THR A 294 5.40 8.50 9.22
N THR A 295 4.71 7.98 10.24
CA THR A 295 5.22 6.84 11.03
C THR A 295 5.42 5.62 10.14
N ASN A 296 4.46 5.30 9.28
CA ASN A 296 4.59 4.19 8.33
C ASN A 296 5.76 4.40 7.35
N ALA A 297 6.01 5.64 6.90
CA ALA A 297 7.08 5.93 5.96
C ALA A 297 8.48 5.75 6.57
N ILE A 298 8.69 6.20 7.80
CA ILE A 298 10.03 6.27 8.39
C ILE A 298 10.41 5.02 9.19
N VAL A 299 9.46 4.37 9.85
CA VAL A 299 9.76 3.26 10.78
C VAL A 299 10.43 2.07 10.09
N PRO A 300 10.01 1.61 8.90
CA PRO A 300 10.72 0.54 8.19
C PRO A 300 12.16 0.90 7.84
N VAL A 301 12.41 2.15 7.43
CA VAL A 301 13.77 2.65 7.11
C VAL A 301 14.61 2.73 8.38
N LEU A 302 14.06 3.26 9.47
CA LEU A 302 14.75 3.32 10.76
C LEU A 302 15.05 1.93 11.31
N LYS A 303 14.14 0.96 11.12
CA LYS A 303 14.34 -0.43 11.56
C LYS A 303 15.55 -1.05 10.88
N VAL A 304 15.61 -1.04 9.56
CA VAL A 304 16.74 -1.64 8.83
C VAL A 304 18.06 -0.93 9.13
N LEU A 305 18.05 0.39 9.32
CA LEU A 305 19.25 1.14 9.71
C LEU A 305 19.70 0.79 11.13
N ASN A 306 18.77 0.69 12.07
CA ASN A 306 19.10 0.36 13.45
C ASN A 306 19.63 -1.05 13.59
N ASP A 307 19.09 -2.00 12.84
CA ASP A 307 19.54 -3.40 12.85
C ASP A 307 20.96 -3.55 12.30
N GLU A 308 21.28 -2.85 11.23
CA GLU A 308 22.58 -2.97 10.58
C GLU A 308 23.67 -2.10 11.22
N TYR A 309 23.33 -0.84 11.46
CA TYR A 309 24.33 0.18 11.86
C TYR A 309 24.19 0.66 13.31
N GLY A 310 23.05 0.41 13.96
CA GLY A 310 22.66 1.04 15.22
C GLY A 310 22.36 2.53 15.07
N ILE A 311 21.38 3.03 15.82
CA ILE A 311 21.05 4.48 15.87
C ILE A 311 21.27 4.96 17.28
N GLU A 312 22.22 5.89 17.43
CA GLU A 312 22.52 6.55 18.70
C GLU A 312 21.47 7.62 19.03
N HIS A 313 21.29 8.57 18.12
CA HIS A 313 20.26 9.61 18.21
C HIS A 313 19.96 10.22 16.84
N GLY A 314 18.91 11.05 16.74
CA GLY A 314 18.59 11.72 15.49
C GLY A 314 17.46 12.73 15.56
N HIS A 315 17.24 13.36 14.40
CA HIS A 315 16.13 14.27 14.17
C HIS A 315 15.38 13.90 12.90
N VAL A 316 14.04 13.88 13.01
CA VAL A 316 13.12 13.63 11.91
C VAL A 316 12.42 14.94 11.58
N GLU A 317 12.73 15.50 10.42
CA GLU A 317 11.98 16.61 9.85
C GLU A 317 11.05 16.06 8.76
N THR A 318 9.76 16.42 8.76
CA THR A 318 8.88 16.05 7.65
C THR A 318 8.37 17.27 6.89
N VAL A 319 8.71 17.35 5.62
CA VAL A 319 8.14 18.29 4.65
C VAL A 319 6.85 17.65 4.14
N HIS A 320 5.72 18.09 4.69
CA HIS A 320 4.45 17.39 4.55
C HIS A 320 3.45 18.19 3.71
N SER A 321 2.84 17.52 2.75
CA SER A 321 1.73 18.09 1.97
C SER A 321 0.59 18.58 2.87
N TYR A 322 -0.14 19.60 2.44
CA TYR A 322 -1.30 20.09 3.18
C TYR A 322 -2.41 19.03 3.25
N THR A 323 -3.21 19.10 4.28
CA THR A 323 -4.34 18.19 4.51
C THR A 323 -5.61 18.98 4.79
N ASN A 324 -6.77 18.34 4.68
CA ASN A 324 -8.08 19.00 4.81
C ASN A 324 -8.35 19.63 6.20
N ASP A 325 -7.49 19.44 7.17
CA ASP A 325 -7.55 20.13 8.45
C ASP A 325 -6.98 21.55 8.39
N GLN A 326 -6.23 21.91 7.35
CA GLN A 326 -5.73 23.25 7.13
C GLN A 326 -6.75 24.10 6.35
N ASN A 327 -6.78 25.40 6.63
CA ASN A 327 -7.67 26.31 5.94
C ASN A 327 -7.18 26.64 4.53
N LEU A 328 -8.10 26.71 3.58
CA LEU A 328 -7.81 27.13 2.19
C LEU A 328 -7.42 28.61 2.13
N ILE A 329 -8.11 29.45 2.91
CA ILE A 329 -7.81 30.85 3.13
C ILE A 329 -7.74 31.11 4.65
N ASP A 330 -7.15 32.24 5.05
CA ASP A 330 -6.97 32.59 6.48
C ASP A 330 -8.30 32.53 7.23
N ASN A 331 -8.38 31.69 8.27
CA ASN A 331 -9.56 31.55 9.10
C ASN A 331 -9.17 30.95 10.48
N TYR A 332 -10.11 31.01 11.41
CA TYR A 332 -9.92 30.45 12.73
C TYR A 332 -9.56 28.96 12.69
N HIS A 333 -8.55 28.57 13.45
CA HIS A 333 -8.15 27.18 13.65
C HIS A 333 -7.58 27.00 15.06
N LYS A 334 -7.85 25.86 15.70
CA LYS A 334 -7.34 25.56 17.06
C LYS A 334 -5.82 25.46 17.15
N GLY A 335 -5.13 25.20 16.05
CA GLY A 335 -3.68 25.19 15.92
C GLY A 335 -3.26 26.45 15.18
N ASP A 336 -2.64 27.40 15.87
CA ASP A 336 -2.43 28.80 15.44
C ASP A 336 -2.00 28.97 13.98
N ARG A 337 -0.91 28.33 13.57
CA ARG A 337 -0.36 28.46 12.21
C ARG A 337 -1.19 27.75 11.14
N ARG A 338 -1.96 26.71 11.51
CA ARG A 338 -2.79 25.94 10.55
C ARG A 338 -4.03 26.70 10.08
N GLY A 339 -4.35 27.80 10.70
CA GLY A 339 -5.40 28.73 10.28
C GLY A 339 -5.04 29.57 9.06
N ARG A 340 -3.75 29.67 8.71
CA ARG A 340 -3.27 30.42 7.55
C ARG A 340 -3.45 29.61 6.28
N SER A 341 -3.64 30.31 5.16
CA SER A 341 -3.88 29.73 3.84
C SER A 341 -2.83 28.66 3.48
N ALA A 342 -3.27 27.41 3.37
CA ALA A 342 -2.41 26.28 3.05
C ALA A 342 -1.74 26.36 1.66
N PRO A 343 -2.43 26.82 0.58
CA PRO A 343 -1.83 26.96 -0.74
C PRO A 343 -0.77 28.05 -0.86
N LEU A 344 -0.71 28.98 0.11
CA LEU A 344 0.17 30.16 0.03
C LEU A 344 1.33 30.12 1.03
N ASN A 345 1.29 29.24 2.02
CA ASN A 345 2.22 29.30 3.15
C ASN A 345 2.90 27.96 3.44
N MET A 346 4.16 28.02 3.80
CA MET A 346 4.82 26.99 4.58
C MET A 346 4.49 27.20 6.06
N VAL A 347 4.15 26.13 6.76
CA VAL A 347 3.69 26.19 8.15
C VAL A 347 4.47 25.22 9.01
N LEU A 348 5.22 25.73 9.98
CA LEU A 348 5.83 24.90 11.03
C LEU A 348 4.74 24.37 11.96
N THR A 349 4.78 23.08 12.24
CA THR A 349 3.83 22.43 13.13
C THR A 349 4.51 21.28 13.87
N GLU A 350 3.95 20.90 15.01
CA GLU A 350 4.40 19.73 15.72
C GLU A 350 4.10 18.45 14.94
N THR A 351 4.98 17.46 15.07
CA THR A 351 4.73 16.09 14.65
C THR A 351 4.86 15.14 15.83
N GLY A 352 3.92 14.22 15.94
CA GLY A 352 4.03 13.09 16.88
C GLY A 352 4.90 11.94 16.35
N ALA A 353 5.52 12.08 15.17
CA ALA A 353 6.22 10.99 14.48
C ALA A 353 7.37 10.42 15.34
N ALA A 354 8.22 11.26 15.94
CA ALA A 354 9.32 10.79 16.77
C ALA A 354 8.84 9.98 18.00
N LYS A 355 7.77 10.44 18.66
CA LYS A 355 7.14 9.68 19.78
C LYS A 355 6.44 8.42 19.28
N ALA A 356 5.88 8.44 18.07
CA ALA A 356 5.20 7.31 17.49
C ALA A 356 6.18 6.21 17.03
N VAL A 357 7.41 6.59 16.63
CA VAL A 357 8.48 5.62 16.36
C VAL A 357 8.74 4.74 17.58
N ALA A 358 8.85 5.31 18.77
CA ALA A 358 9.09 4.56 20.01
C ALA A 358 7.97 3.57 20.35
N LYS A 359 6.74 3.78 19.86
CA LYS A 359 5.65 2.81 20.03
C LYS A 359 5.80 1.57 19.12
N ALA A 360 6.40 1.73 17.95
CA ALA A 360 6.61 0.65 16.99
C ALA A 360 8.02 0.03 17.10
N LEU A 361 9.01 0.82 17.51
CA LEU A 361 10.41 0.43 17.76
C LEU A 361 10.83 0.94 19.15
N PRO A 362 10.54 0.20 20.22
CA PRO A 362 10.85 0.63 21.60
C PRO A 362 12.32 0.94 21.84
N GLU A 363 13.24 0.29 21.12
CA GLU A 363 14.68 0.49 21.16
C GLU A 363 15.13 1.89 20.72
N LEU A 364 14.29 2.62 19.98
CA LEU A 364 14.52 4.02 19.60
C LEU A 364 13.83 5.02 20.55
N GLY A 365 13.30 4.54 21.66
CA GLY A 365 12.67 5.38 22.67
C GLY A 365 13.61 6.45 23.22
N GLY A 366 13.24 7.73 23.11
CA GLY A 366 14.03 8.86 23.59
C GLY A 366 15.21 9.27 22.69
N LYS A 367 15.55 8.50 21.66
CA LYS A 367 16.66 8.79 20.76
C LYS A 367 16.32 9.80 19.65
N LEU A 368 15.04 9.99 19.34
CA LEU A 368 14.61 10.80 18.21
C LEU A 368 13.83 12.03 18.66
N THR A 369 14.11 13.15 18.00
CA THR A 369 13.30 14.37 18.04
C THR A 369 12.64 14.59 16.67
N GLY A 370 11.66 15.49 16.55
CA GLY A 370 11.09 15.77 15.23
C GLY A 370 10.10 16.93 15.18
N ASN A 371 10.02 17.48 13.97
CA ASN A 371 9.12 18.56 13.57
C ASN A 371 8.44 18.26 12.24
N ALA A 372 7.49 19.11 11.85
CA ALA A 372 6.87 19.08 10.53
C ALA A 372 6.78 20.47 9.91
N ILE A 373 7.05 20.54 8.61
CA ILE A 373 6.82 21.71 7.78
C ILE A 373 5.70 21.37 6.80
N ARG A 374 4.54 22.01 6.88
CA ARG A 374 3.49 21.89 5.88
C ARG A 374 3.81 22.78 4.69
N VAL A 375 3.67 22.22 3.48
CA VAL A 375 4.02 22.91 2.22
C VAL A 375 2.83 22.93 1.26
N PRO A 376 2.80 23.87 0.30
CA PRO A 376 1.70 24.04 -0.66
C PRO A 376 1.67 22.96 -1.76
N THR A 377 1.81 21.69 -1.41
CA THR A 377 1.64 20.55 -2.32
C THR A 377 0.45 19.70 -1.90
N PRO A 378 -0.35 19.17 -2.84
CA PRO A 378 -1.59 18.46 -2.51
C PRO A 378 -1.35 17.04 -2.00
N ASN A 379 -0.25 16.43 -2.37
CA ASN A 379 0.12 15.06 -1.99
C ASN A 379 1.61 14.82 -2.20
N VAL A 380 2.10 13.75 -1.68
CA VAL A 380 3.50 13.32 -1.55
C VAL A 380 4.29 14.22 -0.61
N SER A 381 4.67 13.64 0.47
CA SER A 381 5.47 14.24 1.53
C SER A 381 6.89 13.66 1.51
N MET A 382 7.81 14.27 2.23
CA MET A 382 9.18 13.81 2.36
C MET A 382 9.61 13.88 3.83
N ALA A 383 10.20 12.83 4.34
CA ALA A 383 10.88 12.84 5.63
C ALA A 383 12.39 12.97 5.43
N ILE A 384 13.00 13.82 6.23
CA ILE A 384 14.45 13.98 6.32
C ILE A 384 14.88 13.34 7.64
N LEU A 385 15.69 12.30 7.55
CA LEU A 385 16.22 11.57 8.69
C LEU A 385 17.68 11.98 8.89
N ASN A 386 17.94 12.81 9.85
CA ASN A 386 19.28 13.24 10.26
C ASN A 386 19.70 12.39 11.46
N LEU A 387 20.63 11.45 11.27
CA LEU A 387 20.93 10.40 12.24
C LEU A 387 22.41 10.34 12.57
N SER A 388 22.72 10.05 13.84
CA SER A 388 24.02 9.55 14.26
C SER A 388 23.92 8.05 14.49
N LEU A 389 24.80 7.30 13.81
CA LEU A 389 24.86 5.85 13.87
C LEU A 389 25.95 5.37 14.83
N ASP A 390 25.84 4.12 15.30
CA ASP A 390 26.89 3.49 16.13
C ASP A 390 28.09 3.05 15.28
N LYS A 391 27.84 2.69 14.01
CA LYS A 391 28.88 2.28 13.03
C LYS A 391 29.09 3.36 11.97
N GLU A 392 30.32 3.46 11.46
CA GLU A 392 30.63 4.29 10.31
C GLU A 392 30.13 3.66 9.03
N VAL A 393 29.69 4.48 8.08
CA VAL A 393 29.23 4.05 6.78
C VAL A 393 29.49 5.14 5.74
N ASP A 394 29.81 4.74 4.51
CA ASP A 394 29.86 5.62 3.35
C ASP A 394 28.54 5.57 2.55
N THR A 395 28.36 6.53 1.66
CA THR A 395 27.14 6.69 0.87
C THR A 395 26.88 5.49 -0.06
N GLU A 396 27.91 4.91 -0.66
CA GLU A 396 27.79 3.79 -1.60
C GLU A 396 27.31 2.52 -0.87
N SER A 397 27.95 2.18 0.25
CA SER A 397 27.62 1.04 1.10
C SER A 397 26.19 1.16 1.67
N LEU A 398 25.84 2.35 2.15
CA LEU A 398 24.51 2.64 2.70
C LEU A 398 23.43 2.51 1.63
N ASN A 399 23.62 3.12 0.47
CA ASN A 399 22.69 3.04 -0.64
C ASN A 399 22.57 1.60 -1.18
N GLY A 400 23.66 0.85 -1.26
CA GLY A 400 23.67 -0.55 -1.63
C GLY A 400 22.85 -1.42 -0.67
N TYR A 401 22.97 -1.17 0.64
CA TYR A 401 22.20 -1.84 1.67
C TYR A 401 20.69 -1.52 1.56
N LEU A 402 20.33 -0.24 1.50
CA LEU A 402 18.93 0.19 1.40
C LEU A 402 18.26 -0.30 0.11
N ARG A 403 19.01 -0.33 -0.98
CA ARG A 403 18.55 -0.92 -2.24
C ARG A 403 18.24 -2.41 -2.09
N ARG A 404 19.10 -3.20 -1.46
CA ARG A 404 18.82 -4.63 -1.19
C ARG A 404 17.57 -4.78 -0.35
N MET A 405 17.41 -3.98 0.72
CA MET A 405 16.20 -4.03 1.56
C MET A 405 14.92 -3.75 0.78
N SER A 406 14.96 -2.87 -0.22
CA SER A 406 13.80 -2.54 -1.05
C SER A 406 13.43 -3.63 -2.06
N ILE A 407 14.37 -4.47 -2.46
CA ILE A 407 14.20 -5.42 -3.56
C ILE A 407 14.04 -6.86 -3.05
N ASP A 408 14.84 -7.24 -2.06
CA ASP A 408 14.97 -8.64 -1.61
C ASP A 408 15.01 -8.74 -0.09
N SER A 409 13.95 -8.32 0.55
CA SER A 409 13.75 -8.47 1.99
C SER A 409 12.26 -8.54 2.34
N ASP A 410 11.94 -8.83 3.58
CA ASP A 410 10.58 -8.77 4.10
C ASP A 410 10.00 -7.35 4.06
N TYR A 411 10.85 -6.34 3.96
CA TYR A 411 10.46 -4.93 3.85
C TYR A 411 10.19 -4.46 2.42
N GLN A 412 10.28 -5.32 1.40
CA GLN A 412 10.06 -5.01 -0.01
C GLN A 412 8.72 -4.30 -0.30
N LYS A 413 7.69 -4.53 0.52
CA LYS A 413 6.39 -3.84 0.38
C LYS A 413 6.32 -2.52 1.13
N GLN A 414 7.25 -2.26 2.02
CA GLN A 414 7.31 -1.05 2.86
C GLN A 414 8.33 -0.05 2.33
N ILE A 415 9.50 -0.52 1.89
CA ILE A 415 10.59 0.32 1.42
C ILE A 415 10.68 0.21 -0.11
N ASP A 416 10.66 1.33 -0.80
CA ASP A 416 11.06 1.48 -2.19
C ASP A 416 12.37 2.28 -2.26
N TYR A 417 13.00 2.30 -3.42
CA TYR A 417 14.29 2.93 -3.63
C TYR A 417 14.32 3.59 -5.01
N VAL A 418 14.77 4.82 -5.07
CA VAL A 418 14.92 5.56 -6.31
C VAL A 418 16.35 6.07 -6.46
N ASP A 419 16.89 5.87 -7.63
CA ASP A 419 18.22 6.32 -8.03
C ASP A 419 18.11 7.08 -9.35
N SER A 420 17.53 8.27 -9.29
CA SER A 420 17.36 9.15 -10.44
C SER A 420 17.49 10.60 -9.98
N PRO A 421 18.32 11.41 -10.63
CA PRO A 421 18.49 12.82 -10.26
C PRO A 421 17.30 13.72 -10.67
N GLU A 422 16.32 13.18 -11.40
CA GLU A 422 15.22 13.98 -11.98
C GLU A 422 13.92 13.88 -11.18
N VAL A 423 13.85 13.02 -10.16
CA VAL A 423 12.59 12.76 -9.43
C VAL A 423 12.15 13.95 -8.57
N VAL A 424 10.86 14.18 -8.59
CA VAL A 424 10.17 15.17 -7.76
C VAL A 424 8.91 14.56 -7.15
N SER A 425 8.26 15.26 -6.24
CA SER A 425 7.11 14.73 -5.49
C SER A 425 5.99 14.14 -6.36
N SER A 426 5.70 14.72 -7.53
CA SER A 426 4.64 14.24 -8.41
C SER A 426 4.90 12.86 -9.03
N ASP A 427 6.18 12.42 -9.11
CA ASP A 427 6.55 11.11 -9.65
C ASP A 427 6.15 9.95 -8.72
N PHE A 428 5.91 10.25 -7.45
CA PHE A 428 5.56 9.26 -6.44
C PHE A 428 4.06 9.17 -6.15
N VAL A 429 3.23 9.95 -6.84
CA VAL A 429 1.78 9.85 -6.69
C VAL A 429 1.29 8.45 -7.11
N GLY A 430 0.60 7.77 -6.19
CA GLY A 430 0.13 6.40 -6.38
C GLY A 430 1.17 5.32 -6.08
N ASN A 431 2.35 5.67 -5.54
CA ASN A 431 3.32 4.69 -5.05
C ASN A 431 2.71 3.92 -3.86
N ARG A 432 2.91 2.59 -3.85
CA ARG A 432 2.27 1.66 -2.89
C ARG A 432 3.12 1.33 -1.69
N HIS A 433 4.37 1.78 -1.67
CA HIS A 433 5.27 1.56 -0.54
C HIS A 433 4.98 2.58 0.57
N ALA A 434 5.46 2.28 1.76
CA ALA A 434 5.31 3.17 2.89
C ALA A 434 6.26 4.36 2.79
N GLY A 435 7.51 4.11 2.34
CA GLY A 435 8.52 5.12 2.11
C GLY A 435 9.42 4.77 0.91
N ILE A 436 9.93 5.76 0.22
CA ILE A 436 10.83 5.63 -0.93
C ILE A 436 12.13 6.35 -0.61
N VAL A 437 13.23 5.62 -0.47
CA VAL A 437 14.55 6.19 -0.20
C VAL A 437 15.12 6.83 -1.46
N ASP A 438 15.54 8.08 -1.35
CA ASP A 438 16.21 8.82 -2.43
C ASP A 438 17.72 8.64 -2.33
N ALA A 439 18.27 7.83 -3.22
CA ALA A 439 19.69 7.50 -3.24
C ALA A 439 20.57 8.70 -3.59
N GLN A 440 20.11 9.53 -4.53
CA GLN A 440 20.90 10.69 -5.01
C GLN A 440 21.00 11.80 -3.94
N ALA A 441 20.02 11.86 -3.03
CA ALA A 441 20.01 12.81 -1.92
C ALA A 441 20.65 12.26 -0.64
N THR A 442 21.02 10.97 -0.60
CA THR A 442 21.64 10.34 0.58
C THR A 442 23.03 10.94 0.86
N ILE A 443 23.26 11.33 2.11
CA ILE A 443 24.55 11.82 2.61
C ILE A 443 25.00 10.88 3.72
N ALA A 444 26.24 10.38 3.64
CA ALA A 444 26.87 9.61 4.71
C ALA A 444 28.33 10.07 4.87
N GLN A 445 28.67 10.44 6.10
CA GLN A 445 30.01 10.86 6.47
C GLN A 445 30.37 10.30 7.85
N GLY A 446 31.09 9.19 7.87
CA GLY A 446 31.42 8.46 9.09
C GLY A 446 30.13 7.96 9.74
N LYS A 447 29.87 8.40 10.97
CA LYS A 447 28.66 8.02 11.72
C LYS A 447 27.45 8.92 11.44
N HIS A 448 27.64 10.01 10.71
CA HIS A 448 26.57 10.95 10.44
C HIS A 448 25.93 10.68 9.08
N VAL A 449 24.61 10.48 9.07
CA VAL A 449 23.85 10.23 7.84
C VAL A 449 22.62 11.13 7.77
N VAL A 450 22.32 11.56 6.53
CA VAL A 450 21.07 12.23 6.21
C VAL A 450 20.40 11.47 5.08
N LEU A 451 19.18 10.99 5.34
CA LEU A 451 18.35 10.30 4.35
C LEU A 451 17.13 11.12 4.03
N TYR A 452 16.74 11.08 2.77
CA TYR A 452 15.49 11.65 2.27
C TYR A 452 14.56 10.51 1.88
N VAL A 453 13.37 10.48 2.48
CA VAL A 453 12.38 9.41 2.29
C VAL A 453 11.09 10.03 1.80
N TRP A 454 10.77 9.86 0.53
CA TRP A 454 9.50 10.25 -0.06
C TRP A 454 8.37 9.31 0.37
N TYR A 455 7.16 9.81 0.47
CA TYR A 455 6.00 8.96 0.71
C TYR A 455 4.71 9.58 0.19
N ASP A 456 3.92 8.77 -0.52
CA ASP A 456 2.54 9.15 -0.83
C ASP A 456 1.71 9.02 0.45
N ASN A 457 1.48 10.15 1.11
CA ASN A 457 0.81 10.21 2.41
C ASN A 457 -0.68 9.84 2.35
N GLU A 458 -1.25 9.65 1.16
CA GLU A 458 -2.61 9.18 0.94
C GLU A 458 -2.64 7.74 0.43
N PHE A 459 -2.07 7.45 -0.75
CA PHE A 459 -2.15 6.16 -1.41
C PHE A 459 -1.21 5.12 -0.78
N GLY A 460 0.05 5.46 -0.59
CA GLY A 460 1.04 4.60 0.05
C GLY A 460 0.62 4.21 1.47
N TYR A 461 0.15 5.21 2.25
CA TYR A 461 -0.43 4.97 3.57
C TYR A 461 -1.65 4.04 3.51
N SER A 462 -2.60 4.28 2.59
CA SER A 462 -3.77 3.42 2.44
C SER A 462 -3.40 1.97 2.10
N CYS A 463 -2.32 1.75 1.35
CA CYS A 463 -1.80 0.41 1.10
C CYS A 463 -1.30 -0.26 2.39
N GLN A 464 -0.69 0.48 3.34
CA GLN A 464 -0.30 -0.09 4.63
C GLN A 464 -1.52 -0.44 5.47
N VAL A 465 -2.56 0.41 5.51
CA VAL A 465 -3.84 0.11 6.16
C VAL A 465 -4.44 -1.19 5.63
N ILE A 466 -4.45 -1.39 4.31
CA ILE A 466 -4.97 -2.63 3.69
C ILE A 466 -4.13 -3.85 4.10
N ARG A 467 -2.81 -3.72 4.24
CA ARG A 467 -1.95 -4.84 4.70
C ARG A 467 -2.26 -5.24 6.13
N ILE A 468 -2.49 -4.27 7.02
CA ILE A 468 -2.96 -4.55 8.39
C ILE A 468 -4.33 -5.22 8.34
N LEU A 469 -5.25 -4.70 7.53
CA LEU A 469 -6.57 -5.27 7.35
C LEU A 469 -6.53 -6.72 6.86
N GLN A 470 -5.65 -7.03 5.88
CA GLN A 470 -5.41 -8.40 5.41
C GLN A 470 -4.88 -9.30 6.54
N HIS A 471 -3.93 -8.80 7.32
CA HIS A 471 -3.34 -9.55 8.44
C HIS A 471 -4.37 -9.90 9.51
N ILE A 472 -5.13 -8.92 10.02
CA ILE A 472 -6.15 -9.14 11.06
C ILE A 472 -7.38 -9.91 10.58
N SER A 473 -7.49 -10.12 9.28
CA SER A 473 -8.54 -10.89 8.61
C SER A 473 -8.07 -12.28 8.17
N ASN A 474 -6.83 -12.66 8.47
CA ASN A 474 -6.18 -13.91 8.05
C ASN A 474 -6.20 -14.12 6.52
N VAL A 475 -6.06 -13.05 5.75
CA VAL A 475 -6.00 -13.06 4.27
C VAL A 475 -4.60 -12.69 3.79
N SER A 476 -3.58 -13.19 4.45
CA SER A 476 -2.17 -13.04 4.04
C SER A 476 -1.72 -14.28 3.27
N PHE A 477 -1.10 -14.08 2.13
CA PHE A 477 -0.60 -15.16 1.29
C PHE A 477 0.92 -15.24 1.32
N LEU A 478 1.44 -16.45 1.10
CA LEU A 478 2.86 -16.71 0.90
C LEU A 478 3.41 -15.82 -0.23
N LYS A 479 4.68 -15.45 -0.12
CA LYS A 479 5.45 -14.79 -1.17
C LYS A 479 6.49 -15.77 -1.68
N LEU A 480 6.47 -16.04 -2.98
CA LEU A 480 7.39 -16.95 -3.62
C LEU A 480 8.09 -16.27 -4.81
N PRO A 481 9.40 -16.49 -5.00
CA PRO A 481 10.28 -17.19 -4.05
C PRO A 481 10.42 -16.39 -2.74
N HIS A 482 10.79 -17.09 -1.67
CA HIS A 482 11.12 -16.44 -0.39
C HIS A 482 12.25 -15.43 -0.57
N SER A 483 12.26 -14.39 0.25
CA SER A 483 13.38 -13.45 0.30
C SER A 483 14.65 -14.19 0.73
N ALA A 484 15.78 -13.88 0.13
CA ALA A 484 17.07 -14.32 0.66
C ALA A 484 17.27 -13.58 2.00
N ASN A 485 17.35 -14.36 3.10
CA ASN A 485 17.62 -13.83 4.44
C ASN A 485 19.02 -13.22 4.53
#